data_f7ab130b7e68a357ce3e1d17f6019a62
#
_entry.id   f7ab130b7e68a357ce3e1d17f6019a62
#
_cell.length_a   1.000
_cell.length_b   1.000
_cell.length_c   1.000
_cell.angle_alpha   90.00
_cell.angle_beta   90.00
_cell.angle_gamma   90.00
#
_symmetry.space_group_name_H-M   'P 1'
#
loop_
_entity.id
_entity.type
_entity.pdbx_description
1 polymer ?
#
loop_
_entity_poly.entity_id
_entity_poly.type
_entity_poly.pdbx_seq_one_letter_code
_entity_poly.pdbx_strand_id
1 'polypeptide(L)'
;MKIVESILNRSEEVVYRELQSIASDNNMKVFAKPRLSDVIQKDNTFLTQREFDFYTRSHCDFVVTDDGFRPVMIIEFDGPLHQSDEKQQERDQIKNELCKRAELGMLRINDRHVTKLYRGMTVLRWIVEVTELEKAFNEAQENGQIPWDEGCEAAASRS
;
A
#
# COMPACT_ATOMS: atom_id res chain seq x y z
N MET A 1 7.68 -2.95 -34.12
CA MET A 1 7.22 -2.72 -32.73
C MET A 1 5.70 -2.87 -32.68
N LYS A 2 5.15 -3.40 -31.59
CA LYS A 2 3.69 -3.55 -31.39
C LYS A 2 3.32 -2.98 -30.01
N ILE A 3 2.09 -2.49 -29.90
CA ILE A 3 1.50 -2.10 -28.61
C ILE A 3 1.13 -3.37 -27.88
N VAL A 4 1.34 -3.40 -26.55
CA VAL A 4 0.88 -4.50 -25.69
C VAL A 4 -0.64 -4.53 -25.64
N GLU A 5 -1.25 -5.71 -25.49
CA GLU A 5 -2.70 -5.86 -25.39
C GLU A 5 -3.25 -5.28 -24.08
N SER A 6 -2.51 -5.44 -22.99
CA SER A 6 -2.85 -4.88 -21.68
C SER A 6 -1.59 -4.62 -20.87
N ILE A 7 -1.61 -3.55 -20.07
CA ILE A 7 -0.55 -3.25 -19.09
C ILE A 7 -0.70 -4.14 -17.86
N LEU A 8 -1.92 -4.56 -17.54
CA LEU A 8 -2.26 -5.43 -16.41
C LEU A 8 -2.52 -6.84 -16.89
N ASN A 9 -2.06 -7.84 -16.15
CA ASN A 9 -2.54 -9.19 -16.32
C ASN A 9 -3.96 -9.35 -15.72
N ARG A 10 -4.63 -10.48 -15.98
CA ARG A 10 -6.01 -10.71 -15.52
C ARG A 10 -6.19 -10.58 -14.01
N SER A 11 -5.26 -11.09 -13.23
CA SER A 11 -5.34 -11.02 -11.77
C SER A 11 -5.13 -9.60 -11.27
N GLU A 12 -4.19 -8.87 -11.84
CA GLU A 12 -3.96 -7.46 -11.54
C GLU A 12 -5.15 -6.59 -11.95
N GLU A 13 -5.83 -6.92 -13.04
CA GLU A 13 -7.04 -6.21 -13.47
C GLU A 13 -8.16 -6.34 -12.44
N VAL A 14 -8.37 -7.51 -11.86
CA VAL A 14 -9.35 -7.73 -10.79
C VAL A 14 -9.02 -6.87 -9.57
N VAL A 15 -7.76 -6.86 -9.15
CA VAL A 15 -7.29 -6.03 -8.04
C VAL A 15 -7.48 -4.54 -8.34
N TYR A 16 -7.12 -4.11 -9.54
CA TYR A 16 -7.26 -2.71 -9.95
C TYR A 16 -8.71 -2.23 -9.91
N ARG A 17 -9.65 -3.02 -10.40
CA ARG A 17 -11.09 -2.69 -10.38
C ARG A 17 -11.62 -2.57 -8.95
N GLU A 18 -11.20 -3.47 -8.06
CA GLU A 18 -11.58 -3.40 -6.65
C GLU A 18 -10.98 -2.16 -5.97
N LEU A 19 -9.70 -1.89 -6.20
CA LEU A 19 -9.04 -0.68 -5.68
C LEU A 19 -9.68 0.61 -6.20
N GLN A 20 -10.10 0.65 -7.47
CA GLN A 20 -10.83 1.80 -8.02
C GLN A 20 -12.17 2.01 -7.31
N SER A 21 -12.91 0.92 -7.03
CA SER A 21 -14.17 0.99 -6.29
C SER A 21 -13.96 1.51 -4.87
N ILE A 22 -12.96 0.98 -4.16
CA ILE A 22 -12.59 1.44 -2.82
C ILE A 22 -12.18 2.90 -2.82
N ALA A 23 -11.33 3.30 -3.76
CA ALA A 23 -10.83 4.65 -3.88
C ALA A 23 -11.97 5.65 -4.17
N SER A 24 -12.87 5.30 -5.08
CA SER A 24 -14.03 6.12 -5.42
C SER A 24 -14.93 6.37 -4.20
N ASP A 25 -15.15 5.35 -3.38
CA ASP A 25 -15.99 5.44 -2.18
C ASP A 25 -15.32 6.22 -1.03
N ASN A 26 -13.99 6.35 -1.05
CA ASN A 26 -13.20 6.95 0.04
C ASN A 26 -12.47 8.24 -0.37
N ASN A 27 -12.84 8.86 -1.48
CA ASN A 27 -12.21 10.07 -1.99
C ASN A 27 -10.69 9.94 -2.22
N MET A 28 -10.30 8.81 -2.76
CA MET A 28 -8.92 8.44 -3.09
C MET A 28 -8.77 8.21 -4.60
N LYS A 29 -7.52 8.02 -5.04
CA LYS A 29 -7.19 7.66 -6.42
C LYS A 29 -6.24 6.48 -6.46
N VAL A 30 -6.25 5.73 -7.56
CA VAL A 30 -5.40 4.56 -7.78
C VAL A 30 -4.60 4.71 -9.06
N PHE A 31 -3.33 4.41 -8.99
CA PHE A 31 -2.40 4.37 -10.12
C PHE A 31 -1.78 3.00 -10.24
N ALA A 32 -1.76 2.46 -11.45
CA ALA A 32 -1.15 1.18 -11.75
C ALA A 32 0.26 1.36 -12.31
N LYS A 33 1.18 0.49 -11.87
CA LYS A 33 2.55 0.39 -12.39
C LYS A 33 3.41 1.67 -12.31
N PRO A 34 3.26 2.57 -11.30
CA PRO A 34 4.17 3.67 -11.16
C PRO A 34 5.58 3.18 -10.79
N ARG A 35 6.61 3.91 -11.18
CA ARG A 35 7.96 3.63 -10.68
C ARG A 35 8.05 3.97 -9.19
N LEU A 36 8.87 3.25 -8.47
CA LEU A 36 9.10 3.55 -7.06
C LEU A 36 9.64 4.97 -6.85
N SER A 37 10.50 5.43 -7.77
CA SER A 37 11.03 6.80 -7.79
C SER A 37 10.03 7.90 -8.10
N ASP A 38 8.85 7.57 -8.65
CA ASP A 38 7.76 8.52 -8.86
C ASP A 38 6.86 8.64 -7.61
N VAL A 39 6.98 7.67 -6.70
CA VAL A 39 6.17 7.57 -5.49
C VAL A 39 6.92 8.04 -4.25
N ILE A 40 8.20 7.70 -4.14
CA ILE A 40 9.09 8.08 -3.04
C ILE A 40 10.14 9.04 -3.57
N GLN A 41 10.20 10.24 -3.03
CA GLN A 41 11.24 11.20 -3.36
C GLN A 41 12.51 10.89 -2.54
N LYS A 42 13.62 10.65 -3.24
CA LYS A 42 14.93 10.61 -2.61
C LYS A 42 15.35 12.04 -2.27
N ASP A 43 15.39 12.36 -1.00
CA ASP A 43 15.99 13.57 -0.45
C ASP A 43 17.52 13.40 -0.30
N ASN A 44 18.10 13.86 0.81
CA ASN A 44 19.51 13.67 1.14
C ASN A 44 19.83 12.25 1.69
N THR A 45 18.89 11.31 1.60
CA THR A 45 19.07 9.94 2.10
C THR A 45 20.14 9.23 1.31
N PHE A 46 21.13 8.67 2.02
CA PHE A 46 22.14 7.82 1.42
C PHE A 46 21.49 6.48 0.99
N LEU A 47 21.72 6.12 -0.26
CA LEU A 47 21.40 4.80 -0.81
C LEU A 47 22.68 4.14 -1.28
N THR A 48 22.85 2.86 -1.00
CA THR A 48 23.87 2.04 -1.65
C THR A 48 23.61 1.99 -3.15
N GLN A 49 24.62 1.68 -3.96
CA GLN A 49 24.44 1.55 -5.42
C GLN A 49 23.31 0.57 -5.76
N ARG A 50 23.21 -0.53 -5.03
CA ARG A 50 22.17 -1.54 -5.23
C ARG A 50 20.77 -1.02 -4.90
N GLU A 51 20.60 -0.32 -3.79
CA GLU A 51 19.34 0.32 -3.43
C GLU A 51 18.95 1.39 -4.46
N PHE A 52 19.90 2.17 -4.92
CA PHE A 52 19.67 3.19 -5.94
C PHE A 52 19.23 2.58 -7.28
N ASP A 53 19.89 1.53 -7.74
CA ASP A 53 19.53 0.81 -8.95
C ASP A 53 18.12 0.21 -8.84
N PHE A 54 17.79 -0.35 -7.69
CA PHE A 54 16.46 -0.87 -7.40
C PHE A 54 15.42 0.26 -7.37
N TYR A 55 15.68 1.33 -6.65
CA TYR A 55 14.81 2.50 -6.52
C TYR A 55 14.44 3.10 -7.88
N THR A 56 15.40 3.22 -8.80
CA THR A 56 15.19 3.84 -10.11
C THR A 56 14.53 2.93 -11.15
N ARG A 57 14.66 1.61 -11.00
CA ARG A 57 14.20 0.64 -12.01
C ARG A 57 12.96 -0.14 -11.60
N SER A 58 12.63 -0.19 -10.31
CA SER A 58 11.48 -0.96 -9.84
C SER A 58 10.18 -0.19 -10.00
N HIS A 59 9.09 -0.96 -10.15
CA HIS A 59 7.73 -0.46 -10.19
C HIS A 59 6.96 -1.00 -8.99
N CYS A 60 5.95 -0.25 -8.56
CA CYS A 60 4.90 -0.75 -7.70
C CYS A 60 3.79 -1.36 -8.55
N ASP A 61 3.06 -2.33 -8.04
CA ASP A 61 1.89 -2.82 -8.78
C ASP A 61 0.80 -1.76 -8.76
N PHE A 62 0.47 -1.21 -7.59
CA PHE A 62 -0.50 -0.14 -7.44
C PHE A 62 -0.07 0.84 -6.35
N VAL A 63 -0.47 2.08 -6.52
CA VAL A 63 -0.37 3.13 -5.49
C VAL A 63 -1.74 3.75 -5.28
N VAL A 64 -2.15 3.84 -4.04
CA VAL A 64 -3.33 4.59 -3.61
C VAL A 64 -2.87 5.96 -3.13
N THR A 65 -3.53 7.00 -3.57
CA THR A 65 -3.27 8.39 -3.17
C THR A 65 -4.52 8.99 -2.52
N ASP A 66 -4.33 10.07 -1.78
CA ASP A 66 -5.44 10.94 -1.39
C ASP A 66 -5.97 11.71 -2.60
N ASP A 67 -6.98 12.56 -2.38
CA ASP A 67 -7.59 13.39 -3.43
C ASP A 67 -6.60 14.40 -4.03
N GLY A 68 -5.61 14.85 -3.26
CA GLY A 68 -4.52 15.74 -3.67
C GLY A 68 -3.34 15.03 -4.37
N PHE A 69 -3.50 13.77 -4.76
CA PHE A 69 -2.46 12.93 -5.41
C PHE A 69 -1.25 12.60 -4.52
N ARG A 70 -1.34 12.77 -3.21
CA ARG A 70 -0.28 12.35 -2.29
C ARG A 70 -0.35 10.85 -2.07
N PRO A 71 0.75 10.10 -2.26
CA PRO A 71 0.78 8.67 -1.96
C PRO A 71 0.46 8.39 -0.49
N VAL A 72 -0.47 7.47 -0.24
CA VAL A 72 -0.85 7.03 1.11
C VAL A 72 -0.51 5.57 1.35
N MET A 73 -0.49 4.75 0.29
CA MET A 73 -0.24 3.32 0.40
C MET A 73 0.22 2.72 -0.92
N ILE A 74 1.19 1.80 -0.86
CA ILE A 74 1.55 0.90 -1.96
C ILE A 74 0.82 -0.42 -1.77
N ILE A 75 0.26 -0.97 -2.83
CA ILE A 75 -0.34 -2.31 -2.87
C ILE A 75 0.48 -3.16 -3.85
N GLU A 76 1.03 -4.26 -3.36
CA GLU A 76 1.74 -5.27 -4.16
C GLU A 76 0.89 -6.53 -4.25
N PHE A 77 0.74 -7.06 -5.45
CA PHE A 77 -0.04 -8.27 -5.67
C PHE A 77 0.87 -9.48 -5.86
N ASP A 78 0.83 -10.39 -4.89
CA ASP A 78 1.53 -11.67 -4.96
C ASP A 78 0.63 -12.71 -5.62
N GLY A 79 0.89 -13.00 -6.88
CA GLY A 79 0.18 -14.05 -7.62
C GLY A 79 0.47 -15.45 -7.07
N PRO A 80 -0.39 -16.45 -7.40
CA PRO A 80 -0.30 -17.81 -6.86
C PRO A 80 0.96 -18.58 -7.24
N LEU A 81 1.77 -18.08 -8.19
CA LEU A 81 2.97 -18.73 -8.71
C LEU A 81 4.29 -18.16 -8.19
N HIS A 82 4.26 -17.25 -7.24
CA HIS A 82 5.48 -16.71 -6.63
C HIS A 82 6.12 -17.73 -5.67
N GLN A 83 6.92 -18.63 -6.24
CA GLN A 83 8.00 -19.22 -5.48
C GLN A 83 9.07 -18.13 -5.32
N SER A 84 9.17 -17.58 -4.11
CA SER A 84 10.18 -16.58 -3.79
C SER A 84 11.56 -17.24 -3.81
N ASP A 85 12.34 -17.00 -4.87
CA ASP A 85 13.75 -17.29 -4.86
C ASP A 85 14.50 -16.24 -3.98
N GLU A 86 15.75 -16.51 -3.65
CA GLU A 86 16.56 -15.61 -2.80
C GLU A 86 16.65 -14.19 -3.39
N LYS A 87 16.69 -14.06 -4.72
CA LYS A 87 16.76 -12.76 -5.40
C LYS A 87 15.45 -11.97 -5.24
N GLN A 88 14.32 -12.65 -5.28
CA GLN A 88 13.02 -12.01 -5.06
C GLN A 88 12.89 -11.55 -3.60
N GLN A 89 13.28 -12.39 -2.64
CA GLN A 89 13.27 -12.04 -1.22
C GLN A 89 14.12 -10.80 -0.94
N GLU A 90 15.30 -10.72 -1.54
CA GLU A 90 16.19 -9.58 -1.40
C GLU A 90 15.61 -8.29 -2.01
N ARG A 91 15.00 -8.37 -3.19
CA ARG A 91 14.29 -7.23 -3.82
C ARG A 91 13.13 -6.76 -2.96
N ASP A 92 12.40 -7.69 -2.37
CA ASP A 92 11.30 -7.40 -1.45
C ASP A 92 11.79 -6.71 -0.17
N GLN A 93 12.92 -7.15 0.37
CA GLN A 93 13.54 -6.49 1.52
C GLN A 93 13.96 -5.05 1.22
N ILE A 94 14.60 -4.81 0.05
CA ILE A 94 14.98 -3.45 -0.37
C ILE A 94 13.74 -2.56 -0.49
N LYS A 95 12.69 -3.03 -1.15
CA LYS A 95 11.44 -2.29 -1.30
C LYS A 95 10.81 -1.95 0.06
N ASN A 96 10.73 -2.94 0.94
CA ASN A 96 10.21 -2.77 2.30
C ASN A 96 10.99 -1.70 3.07
N GLU A 97 12.32 -1.74 3.00
CA GLU A 97 13.17 -0.78 3.70
C GLU A 97 13.04 0.64 3.16
N LEU A 98 12.96 0.80 1.84
CA LEU A 98 12.76 2.11 1.21
C LEU A 98 11.40 2.70 1.58
N CYS A 99 10.32 1.91 1.56
CA CYS A 99 9.00 2.34 1.99
C CYS A 99 8.98 2.73 3.47
N LYS A 100 9.64 1.96 4.33
CA LYS A 100 9.77 2.25 5.76
C LYS A 100 10.49 3.57 6.02
N ARG A 101 11.61 3.83 5.32
CA ARG A 101 12.34 5.10 5.43
C ARG A 101 11.51 6.30 4.95
N ALA A 102 10.62 6.08 3.99
CA ALA A 102 9.69 7.08 3.48
C ALA A 102 8.39 7.21 4.32
N GLU A 103 8.26 6.41 5.37
CA GLU A 103 7.03 6.32 6.18
C GLU A 103 5.77 6.02 5.34
N LEU A 104 5.95 5.33 4.21
CA LEU A 104 4.88 4.97 3.30
C LEU A 104 4.43 3.53 3.55
N GLY A 105 3.16 3.35 3.86
CA GLY A 105 2.56 2.03 4.05
C GLY A 105 2.65 1.17 2.79
N MET A 106 2.95 -0.11 2.98
CA MET A 106 2.93 -1.10 1.91
C MET A 106 2.17 -2.35 2.34
N LEU A 107 1.21 -2.75 1.52
CA LEU A 107 0.38 -3.93 1.72
C LEU A 107 0.64 -4.94 0.62
N ARG A 108 1.00 -6.17 0.99
CA ARG A 108 1.08 -7.31 0.08
C ARG A 108 -0.23 -8.10 0.15
N ILE A 109 -0.86 -8.30 -0.99
CA ILE A 109 -2.13 -9.00 -1.10
C ILE A 109 -2.02 -10.17 -2.08
N ASN A 110 -2.94 -11.11 -1.96
CA ASN A 110 -3.14 -12.19 -2.91
C ASN A 110 -4.61 -12.22 -3.37
N ASP A 111 -4.95 -13.17 -4.22
CA ASP A 111 -6.30 -13.34 -4.78
C ASP A 111 -7.41 -13.44 -3.71
N ARG A 112 -7.11 -14.00 -2.54
CA ARG A 112 -8.09 -14.12 -1.44
C ARG A 112 -8.56 -12.77 -0.92
N HIS A 113 -7.71 -11.75 -0.96
CA HIS A 113 -8.06 -10.39 -0.49
C HIS A 113 -9.14 -9.72 -1.35
N VAL A 114 -9.25 -10.12 -2.62
CA VAL A 114 -10.22 -9.56 -3.56
C VAL A 114 -11.38 -10.49 -3.89
N THR A 115 -11.28 -11.78 -3.56
CA THR A 115 -12.31 -12.78 -3.83
C THR A 115 -13.13 -13.17 -2.60
N LYS A 116 -12.52 -13.13 -1.40
CA LYS A 116 -13.23 -13.43 -0.15
C LYS A 116 -13.99 -12.23 0.35
N LEU A 117 -15.27 -12.45 0.68
CA LEU A 117 -16.15 -11.44 1.24
C LEU A 117 -16.33 -11.69 2.74
N TYR A 118 -16.32 -10.59 3.50
CA TYR A 118 -16.73 -10.56 4.89
C TYR A 118 -17.74 -9.42 5.07
N ARG A 119 -18.95 -9.75 5.51
CA ARG A 119 -20.08 -8.80 5.63
C ARG A 119 -20.33 -8.02 4.34
N GLY A 120 -20.24 -8.70 3.18
CA GLY A 120 -20.49 -8.11 1.87
C GLY A 120 -19.36 -7.28 1.27
N MET A 121 -18.22 -7.17 1.93
CA MET A 121 -17.06 -6.43 1.44
C MET A 121 -15.85 -7.34 1.27
N THR A 122 -14.97 -7.02 0.32
CA THR A 122 -13.70 -7.74 0.16
C THR A 122 -12.79 -7.50 1.36
N VAL A 123 -11.89 -8.44 1.63
CA VAL A 123 -10.87 -8.28 2.68
C VAL A 123 -9.98 -7.06 2.39
N LEU A 124 -9.65 -6.84 1.12
CA LEU A 124 -8.88 -5.65 0.70
C LEU A 124 -9.58 -4.35 1.09
N ARG A 125 -10.89 -4.22 0.82
CA ARG A 125 -11.67 -3.05 1.21
C ARG A 125 -11.63 -2.83 2.72
N TRP A 126 -11.83 -3.87 3.50
CA TRP A 126 -11.76 -3.78 4.96
C TRP A 126 -10.41 -3.24 5.43
N ILE A 127 -9.31 -3.77 4.90
CA ILE A 127 -7.96 -3.34 5.29
C ILE A 127 -7.73 -1.87 4.95
N VAL A 128 -8.05 -1.45 3.72
CA VAL A 128 -7.84 -0.06 3.29
C VAL A 128 -8.69 0.91 4.11
N GLU A 129 -9.98 0.62 4.28
CA GLU A 129 -10.91 1.51 5.00
C GLU A 129 -10.59 1.58 6.50
N VAL A 130 -10.21 0.47 7.13
CA VAL A 130 -9.78 0.48 8.55
C VAL A 130 -8.49 1.27 8.73
N THR A 131 -7.52 1.13 7.84
CA THR A 131 -6.25 1.87 7.89
C THR A 131 -6.49 3.38 7.79
N GLU A 132 -7.35 3.81 6.87
CA GLU A 132 -7.69 5.23 6.71
C GLU A 132 -8.48 5.77 7.91
N LEU A 133 -9.40 4.97 8.45
CA LEU A 133 -10.16 5.35 9.64
C LEU A 133 -9.26 5.51 10.86
N GLU A 134 -8.31 4.59 11.07
CA GLU A 134 -7.34 4.65 12.16
C GLU A 134 -6.47 5.91 12.05
N LYS A 135 -5.98 6.22 10.85
CA LYS A 135 -5.21 7.43 10.58
C LYS A 135 -6.01 8.69 10.88
N ALA A 136 -7.24 8.79 10.40
CA ALA A 136 -8.12 9.92 10.65
C ALA A 136 -8.44 10.09 12.16
N PHE A 137 -8.61 8.97 12.88
CA PHE A 137 -8.83 8.98 14.32
C PHE A 137 -7.61 9.52 15.08
N ASN A 138 -6.40 9.06 14.74
CA ASN A 138 -5.15 9.51 15.35
C ASN A 138 -4.92 11.01 15.10
N GLU A 139 -5.13 11.48 13.86
CA GLU A 139 -5.05 12.91 13.53
C GLU A 139 -6.05 13.75 14.33
N ALA A 140 -7.28 13.26 14.50
CA ALA A 140 -8.29 13.96 15.29
C ALA A 140 -7.92 14.02 16.79
N GLN A 141 -7.28 12.99 17.33
CA GLN A 141 -6.74 13.02 18.71
C GLN A 141 -5.59 14.02 18.86
N GLU A 142 -4.63 14.01 17.94
CA GLU A 142 -3.49 14.95 17.94
C GLU A 142 -3.96 16.41 17.83
N ASN A 143 -5.02 16.67 17.07
CA ASN A 143 -5.64 17.98 16.91
C ASN A 143 -6.60 18.36 18.06
N GLY A 144 -6.78 17.50 19.07
CA GLY A 144 -7.65 17.74 20.22
C GLY A 144 -9.15 17.69 19.90
N GLN A 145 -9.54 17.17 18.74
CA GLN A 145 -10.94 17.02 18.34
C GLN A 145 -11.62 15.81 19.03
N ILE A 146 -10.82 14.80 19.35
CA ILE A 146 -11.23 13.61 20.11
C ILE A 146 -10.34 13.52 21.34
N PRO A 147 -10.90 13.44 22.58
CA PRO A 147 -10.08 13.31 23.79
C PRO A 147 -9.37 11.96 23.80
N TRP A 148 -8.18 11.93 24.38
CA TRP A 148 -7.51 10.69 24.70
C TRP A 148 -8.34 9.92 25.72
N ASP A 149 -8.60 8.63 25.44
CA ASP A 149 -9.32 7.76 26.36
C ASP A 149 -8.35 7.23 27.42
N GLU A 150 -8.29 7.91 28.56
CA GLU A 150 -7.47 7.48 29.72
C GLU A 150 -7.89 6.10 30.27
N GLY A 151 -9.08 5.61 29.90
CA GLY A 151 -9.58 4.31 30.30
C GLY A 151 -8.88 3.10 29.64
N CYS A 152 -8.34 3.25 28.43
CA CYS A 152 -7.67 2.17 27.72
C CYS A 152 -6.29 1.83 28.32
N GLU A 153 -5.56 2.80 28.85
CA GLU A 153 -4.27 2.57 29.52
C GLU A 153 -4.45 1.82 30.84
N ALA A 154 -5.52 2.10 31.57
CA ALA A 154 -5.83 1.41 32.84
C ALA A 154 -6.20 -0.06 32.64
N ALA A 155 -6.77 -0.46 31.51
CA ALA A 155 -7.09 -1.85 31.18
C ALA A 155 -5.85 -2.65 30.75
N ALA A 156 -4.91 -2.05 30.03
CA ALA A 156 -3.65 -2.67 29.61
C ALA A 156 -2.68 -2.91 30.79
N SER A 157 -2.74 -2.09 31.84
CA SER A 157 -1.89 -2.22 33.03
C SER A 157 -2.41 -3.23 34.07
N ARG A 158 -3.60 -3.82 33.88
CA ARG A 158 -4.23 -4.79 34.79
C ARG A 158 -4.19 -6.25 34.29
N SER A 159 -3.56 -6.51 33.15
CA SER A 159 -3.41 -7.87 32.58
C SER A 159 -2.00 -8.45 32.80
#